data_5ff8ef48b284fb4cc2224a5ad409a835
#
_entry.id   5ff8ef48b284fb4cc2224a5ad409a835
#
_cell.length_a   1.000
_cell.length_b   1.000
_cell.length_c   1.000
_cell.angle_alpha   90.00
_cell.angle_beta   90.00
_cell.angle_gamma   90.00
#
_symmetry.space_group_name_H-M   'P 1'
#
loop_
_entity.id
_entity.type
_entity.pdbx_description
1 polymer ?
#
loop_
_entity_poly.entity_id
_entity_poly.type
_entity_poly.pdbx_seq_one_letter_code
_entity_poly.pdbx_strand_id
1 'polypeptide(L)'
;MRGQSVRDLAAYLTGSEAAELADHLAADETWSQAFVVVSQARRTQVRQLLTDAFDPPPHDPPTRDMTVAVLRAIEGAHAHTATVTPVWTVPGGLVRAGQLTASVHHLVSAARESVICSTFNFQRSSALWTTLREVASRPEVTVRVYVDSDAADRNPAPWQPTTNQIATELAPAMVWRTTPTPNGNRPRNHAKFVAIDHQFLLVTSANFSASAEQHNIELGLRIDDPILTRHVEHQMRALEPLLYERVPAG
;
A
#
# COMPACT_ATOMS: atom_id res chain seq x y z
N MET A 1 5.51 -26.67 14.83
CA MET A 1 4.88 -25.36 14.62
C MET A 1 4.12 -25.36 13.31
N ARG A 2 2.85 -25.01 13.30
CA ARG A 2 1.99 -24.97 12.11
C ARG A 2 1.89 -23.53 11.63
N GLY A 3 2.35 -23.21 10.43
CA GLY A 3 2.46 -21.83 9.94
C GLY A 3 1.12 -21.06 9.87
N GLN A 4 0.00 -21.74 9.63
CA GLN A 4 -1.32 -21.11 9.67
C GLN A 4 -1.73 -20.73 11.09
N SER A 5 -1.54 -21.64 12.06
CA SER A 5 -1.89 -21.39 13.47
C SER A 5 -1.10 -20.24 14.08
N VAL A 6 0.15 -20.02 13.65
CA VAL A 6 0.94 -18.85 14.06
C VAL A 6 0.36 -17.55 13.49
N ARG A 7 -0.12 -17.57 12.24
CA ARG A 7 -0.79 -16.40 11.64
C ARG A 7 -2.11 -16.07 12.35
N ASP A 8 -2.88 -17.09 12.68
CA ASP A 8 -4.15 -16.92 13.40
C ASP A 8 -3.91 -16.35 14.81
N LEU A 9 -2.85 -16.82 15.49
CA LEU A 9 -2.41 -16.26 16.78
C LEU A 9 -1.98 -14.79 16.64
N ALA A 10 -1.18 -14.47 15.63
CA ALA A 10 -0.70 -13.11 15.37
C ALA A 10 -1.85 -12.15 15.03
N ALA A 11 -2.85 -12.60 14.29
CA ALA A 11 -4.03 -11.80 13.97
C ALA A 11 -4.95 -11.56 15.20
N TYR A 12 -4.89 -12.43 16.20
CA TYR A 12 -5.76 -12.36 17.36
C TYR A 12 -5.15 -11.61 18.56
N LEU A 13 -3.82 -11.74 18.79
CA LEU A 13 -3.12 -11.00 19.85
C LEU A 13 -2.90 -9.53 19.44
N THR A 14 -2.99 -8.64 20.43
CA THR A 14 -2.44 -7.27 20.27
C THR A 14 -0.93 -7.30 20.47
N GLY A 15 -0.22 -6.26 19.96
CA GLY A 15 1.22 -6.11 20.18
C GLY A 15 1.59 -6.07 21.67
N SER A 16 0.80 -5.35 22.46
CA SER A 16 1.02 -5.27 23.92
C SER A 16 0.82 -6.62 24.61
N GLU A 17 -0.25 -7.35 24.28
CA GLU A 17 -0.48 -8.69 24.84
C GLU A 17 0.67 -9.66 24.45
N ALA A 18 1.16 -9.57 23.21
CA ALA A 18 2.28 -10.40 22.78
C ALA A 18 3.58 -10.05 23.52
N ALA A 19 3.86 -8.76 23.73
CA ALA A 19 5.01 -8.27 24.49
C ALA A 19 4.98 -8.78 25.94
N GLU A 20 3.89 -8.52 26.65
CA GLU A 20 3.74 -8.89 28.05
C GLU A 20 3.76 -10.42 28.26
N LEU A 21 3.09 -11.20 27.37
CA LEU A 21 3.19 -12.67 27.38
C LEU A 21 4.64 -13.14 27.19
N ALA A 22 5.40 -12.52 26.27
CA ALA A 22 6.79 -12.85 26.05
C ALA A 22 7.67 -12.52 27.26
N ASP A 23 7.41 -11.39 27.95
CA ASP A 23 8.14 -10.98 29.17
C ASP A 23 7.93 -12.00 30.31
N HIS A 24 6.68 -12.34 30.60
CA HIS A 24 6.35 -13.33 31.63
C HIS A 24 6.99 -14.71 31.35
N LEU A 25 6.92 -15.16 30.09
CA LEU A 25 7.53 -16.44 29.71
C LEU A 25 9.06 -16.42 29.75
N ALA A 26 9.68 -15.30 29.37
CA ALA A 26 11.12 -15.12 29.47
C ALA A 26 11.62 -15.05 30.92
N ALA A 27 10.76 -14.62 31.85
CA ALA A 27 11.02 -14.60 33.28
C ALA A 27 10.73 -15.96 33.99
N ASP A 28 10.56 -17.05 33.22
CA ASP A 28 10.25 -18.40 33.73
C ASP A 28 8.94 -18.50 34.51
N GLU A 29 8.02 -17.56 34.33
CA GLU A 29 6.71 -17.62 34.95
C GLU A 29 5.83 -18.72 34.33
N THR A 30 4.88 -19.17 35.10
CA THR A 30 3.90 -20.17 34.62
C THR A 30 2.91 -19.55 33.63
N TRP A 31 2.37 -20.38 32.74
CA TRP A 31 1.31 -19.94 31.82
C TRP A 31 0.13 -19.27 32.53
N SER A 32 -0.23 -19.74 33.72
CA SER A 32 -1.33 -19.15 34.48
C SER A 32 -1.03 -17.70 34.91
N GLN A 33 0.24 -17.40 35.22
CA GLN A 33 0.71 -16.07 35.54
C GLN A 33 0.78 -15.20 34.28
N ALA A 34 1.39 -15.72 33.20
CA ALA A 34 1.50 -14.99 31.94
C ALA A 34 0.12 -14.61 31.35
N PHE A 35 -0.89 -15.47 31.47
CA PHE A 35 -2.22 -15.20 30.93
C PHE A 35 -2.99 -14.08 31.64
N VAL A 36 -2.49 -13.53 32.75
CA VAL A 36 -3.13 -12.39 33.44
C VAL A 36 -3.24 -11.17 32.52
N VAL A 37 -2.28 -10.99 31.62
CA VAL A 37 -2.23 -9.87 30.67
C VAL A 37 -3.36 -9.91 29.61
N VAL A 38 -3.89 -11.10 29.34
CA VAL A 38 -5.00 -11.28 28.41
C VAL A 38 -6.33 -11.13 29.16
N SER A 39 -7.26 -10.36 28.62
CA SER A 39 -8.59 -10.18 29.21
C SER A 39 -9.31 -11.53 29.37
N GLN A 40 -10.06 -11.69 30.44
CA GLN A 40 -10.71 -12.98 30.80
C GLN A 40 -11.54 -13.55 29.64
N ALA A 41 -12.26 -12.71 28.91
CA ALA A 41 -13.09 -13.12 27.78
C ALA A 41 -12.29 -13.74 26.62
N ARG A 42 -11.01 -13.40 26.48
CA ARG A 42 -10.14 -13.83 25.36
C ARG A 42 -9.19 -14.97 25.73
N ARG A 43 -8.99 -15.25 27.02
CA ARG A 43 -8.00 -16.24 27.50
C ARG A 43 -8.17 -17.62 26.89
N THR A 44 -9.40 -18.11 26.80
CA THR A 44 -9.67 -19.44 26.25
C THR A 44 -9.24 -19.54 24.80
N GLN A 45 -9.57 -18.53 23.98
CA GLN A 45 -9.20 -18.50 22.58
C GLN A 45 -7.68 -18.35 22.37
N VAL A 46 -7.03 -17.46 23.12
CA VAL A 46 -5.56 -17.30 23.06
C VAL A 46 -4.85 -18.60 23.45
N ARG A 47 -5.33 -19.28 24.52
CA ARG A 47 -4.77 -20.56 24.94
C ARG A 47 -4.91 -21.62 23.85
N GLN A 48 -6.07 -21.71 23.19
CA GLN A 48 -6.29 -22.63 22.09
C GLN A 48 -5.35 -22.34 20.93
N LEU A 49 -5.24 -21.08 20.50
CA LEU A 49 -4.36 -20.65 19.39
C LEU A 49 -2.89 -20.94 19.69
N LEU A 50 -2.43 -20.74 20.93
CA LEU A 50 -1.08 -21.12 21.35
C LEU A 50 -0.86 -22.62 21.29
N THR A 51 -1.83 -23.42 21.76
CA THR A 51 -1.76 -24.87 21.65
C THR A 51 -1.69 -25.33 20.20
N ASP A 52 -2.50 -24.75 19.32
CA ASP A 52 -2.52 -25.08 17.89
C ASP A 52 -1.22 -24.66 17.17
N ALA A 53 -0.58 -23.57 17.62
CA ALA A 53 0.67 -23.08 17.05
C ALA A 53 1.90 -23.91 17.51
N PHE A 54 1.89 -24.40 18.77
CA PHE A 54 3.04 -25.02 19.45
C PHE A 54 2.69 -26.40 20.02
N ASP A 55 2.22 -27.32 19.23
CA ASP A 55 1.87 -28.66 19.66
C ASP A 55 3.14 -29.56 19.86
N PRO A 56 3.48 -30.05 21.07
CA PRO A 56 2.80 -29.86 22.35
C PRO A 56 2.94 -28.42 22.90
N PRO A 57 2.07 -28.03 23.89
CA PRO A 57 2.21 -26.75 24.57
C PRO A 57 3.60 -26.58 25.18
N PRO A 58 4.17 -25.37 25.18
CA PRO A 58 5.55 -25.12 25.57
C PRO A 58 5.76 -25.26 27.08
N HIS A 59 6.03 -26.48 27.53
CA HIS A 59 6.39 -26.78 28.92
C HIS A 59 7.89 -27.00 29.10
N ASP A 60 8.61 -27.37 28.02
CA ASP A 60 10.05 -27.55 27.98
C ASP A 60 10.78 -26.27 27.51
N PRO A 61 12.03 -26.03 27.97
CA PRO A 61 12.77 -24.81 27.64
C PRO A 61 12.89 -24.51 26.14
N PRO A 62 13.24 -25.43 25.25
CA PRO A 62 13.38 -25.15 23.83
C PRO A 62 12.08 -24.64 23.16
N THR A 63 10.94 -25.21 23.57
CA THR A 63 9.63 -24.79 23.04
C THR A 63 9.21 -23.46 23.64
N ARG A 64 9.58 -23.18 24.90
CA ARG A 64 9.36 -21.89 25.54
C ARG A 64 10.13 -20.77 24.83
N ASP A 65 11.43 -20.96 24.57
CA ASP A 65 12.25 -19.98 23.86
C ASP A 65 11.71 -19.68 22.46
N MET A 66 11.28 -20.69 21.75
CA MET A 66 10.62 -20.53 20.45
C MET A 66 9.31 -19.76 20.57
N THR A 67 8.52 -20.02 21.60
CA THR A 67 7.26 -19.27 21.85
C THR A 67 7.55 -17.81 22.14
N VAL A 68 8.55 -17.52 22.99
CA VAL A 68 9.00 -16.13 23.25
C VAL A 68 9.45 -15.45 21.97
N ALA A 69 10.25 -16.11 21.15
CA ALA A 69 10.70 -15.55 19.86
C ALA A 69 9.53 -15.23 18.91
N VAL A 70 8.53 -16.10 18.83
CA VAL A 70 7.33 -15.86 18.02
C VAL A 70 6.49 -14.72 18.59
N LEU A 71 6.30 -14.63 19.91
CA LEU A 71 5.56 -13.54 20.55
C LEU A 71 6.28 -12.19 20.34
N ARG A 72 7.61 -12.16 20.41
CA ARG A 72 8.41 -10.96 20.07
C ARG A 72 8.29 -10.59 18.59
N ALA A 73 8.21 -11.56 17.70
CA ALA A 73 7.97 -11.29 16.29
C ALA A 73 6.57 -10.70 16.05
N ILE A 74 5.54 -11.18 16.80
CA ILE A 74 4.18 -10.64 16.78
C ILE A 74 4.19 -9.20 17.33
N GLU A 75 4.82 -8.97 18.47
CA GLU A 75 5.00 -7.62 19.03
C GLU A 75 5.63 -6.67 18.00
N GLY A 76 6.75 -7.06 17.40
CA GLY A 76 7.45 -6.28 16.38
C GLY A 76 6.59 -5.99 15.13
N ALA A 77 5.78 -6.96 14.70
CA ALA A 77 4.84 -6.77 13.60
C ALA A 77 3.74 -5.75 13.93
N HIS A 78 3.24 -5.77 15.18
CA HIS A 78 2.23 -4.82 15.67
C HIS A 78 2.81 -3.46 16.09
N ALA A 79 4.09 -3.39 16.43
CA ALA A 79 4.79 -2.13 16.72
C ALA A 79 4.94 -1.26 15.47
N HIS A 80 4.76 -1.83 14.27
CA HIS A 80 4.73 -1.09 13.04
C HIS A 80 3.41 -0.31 12.93
N THR A 81 3.37 0.87 13.52
CA THR A 81 2.24 1.79 13.42
C THR A 81 2.32 2.56 12.11
N ALA A 82 1.41 2.25 11.19
CA ALA A 82 1.23 3.07 9.99
C ALA A 82 0.90 4.52 10.40
N THR A 83 1.65 5.49 9.90
CA THR A 83 1.28 6.89 10.06
C THR A 83 0.36 7.28 8.92
N VAL A 84 -0.88 7.67 9.25
CA VAL A 84 -1.87 8.11 8.26
C VAL A 84 -2.11 9.61 8.42
N THR A 85 -1.82 10.38 7.37
CA THR A 85 -2.00 11.83 7.34
C THR A 85 -2.98 12.22 6.24
N PRO A 86 -4.10 12.89 6.56
CA PRO A 86 -5.00 13.41 5.54
C PRO A 86 -4.36 14.59 4.79
N VAL A 87 -4.53 14.58 3.47
CA VAL A 87 -4.08 15.66 2.59
C VAL A 87 -5.24 16.10 1.70
N TRP A 88 -5.39 17.39 1.47
CA TRP A 88 -6.55 17.95 0.79
C TRP A 88 -6.16 18.80 -0.40
N THR A 89 -6.98 18.78 -1.44
CA THR A 89 -7.07 19.85 -2.43
C THR A 89 -8.34 20.64 -2.18
N VAL A 90 -8.23 21.96 -2.11
CA VAL A 90 -9.36 22.86 -1.94
C VAL A 90 -9.13 24.10 -2.81
N PRO A 91 -10.15 24.54 -3.57
CA PRO A 91 -10.05 25.73 -4.40
C PRO A 91 -9.64 26.98 -3.62
N GLY A 92 -8.80 27.83 -4.21
CA GLY A 92 -8.40 29.10 -3.62
C GLY A 92 -7.46 29.03 -2.43
N GLY A 93 -6.85 27.88 -2.12
CA GLY A 93 -5.86 27.76 -1.04
C GLY A 93 -6.43 27.92 0.37
N LEU A 94 -7.72 27.63 0.56
CA LEU A 94 -8.42 27.81 1.84
C LEU A 94 -7.91 26.89 2.96
N VAL A 95 -7.19 25.82 2.63
CA VAL A 95 -6.59 24.91 3.61
C VAL A 95 -5.09 25.14 3.64
N ARG A 96 -4.57 25.51 4.82
CA ARG A 96 -3.14 25.81 5.01
C ARG A 96 -2.28 24.58 5.27
N ALA A 97 -2.87 23.45 5.68
CA ALA A 97 -2.15 22.23 6.02
C ALA A 97 -2.43 21.12 5.01
N GLY A 98 -1.35 20.47 4.55
CA GLY A 98 -1.43 19.25 3.74
C GLY A 98 -2.06 19.43 2.36
N GLN A 99 -1.53 20.35 1.54
CA GLN A 99 -1.94 20.46 0.14
C GLN A 99 -1.57 19.18 -0.62
N LEU A 100 -2.58 18.46 -1.09
CA LEU A 100 -2.43 17.18 -1.81
C LEU A 100 -1.46 17.33 -3.00
N THR A 101 -1.70 18.29 -3.89
CA THR A 101 -0.89 18.51 -5.09
C THR A 101 0.58 18.79 -4.77
N ALA A 102 0.87 19.69 -3.81
CA ALA A 102 2.22 20.00 -3.41
C ALA A 102 2.92 18.82 -2.73
N SER A 103 2.19 18.05 -1.91
CA SER A 103 2.71 16.84 -1.26
C SER A 103 3.05 15.76 -2.26
N VAL A 104 2.19 15.49 -3.24
CA VAL A 104 2.43 14.51 -4.31
C VAL A 104 3.65 14.89 -5.14
N HIS A 105 3.71 16.13 -5.60
CA HIS A 105 4.84 16.64 -6.38
C HIS A 105 6.16 16.46 -5.61
N HIS A 106 6.21 16.89 -4.36
CA HIS A 106 7.43 16.79 -3.55
C HIS A 106 7.84 15.33 -3.32
N LEU A 107 6.91 14.45 -2.96
CA LEU A 107 7.19 13.04 -2.71
C LEU A 107 7.68 12.33 -3.97
N VAL A 108 7.02 12.54 -5.12
CA VAL A 108 7.42 11.93 -6.39
C VAL A 108 8.77 12.45 -6.85
N SER A 109 9.02 13.78 -6.76
CA SER A 109 10.32 14.36 -7.11
C SER A 109 11.49 13.82 -6.27
N ALA A 110 11.21 13.41 -5.02
CA ALA A 110 12.20 12.86 -4.09
C ALA A 110 12.42 11.34 -4.27
N ALA A 111 11.68 10.67 -5.15
CA ALA A 111 11.79 9.23 -5.38
C ALA A 111 13.20 8.81 -5.78
N ARG A 112 13.66 7.65 -5.27
CA ARG A 112 15.02 7.13 -5.47
C ARG A 112 15.05 5.72 -6.07
N GLU A 113 13.99 4.94 -5.92
CA GLU A 113 13.91 3.55 -6.38
C GLU A 113 12.73 3.33 -7.31
N SER A 114 11.53 3.76 -6.90
CA SER A 114 10.33 3.45 -7.66
C SER A 114 9.19 4.44 -7.46
N VAL A 115 8.42 4.66 -8.52
CA VAL A 115 7.11 5.29 -8.48
C VAL A 115 6.12 4.40 -9.21
N ILE A 116 5.09 3.95 -8.50
CA ILE A 116 3.97 3.21 -9.07
C ILE A 116 2.71 4.02 -8.86
N CYS A 117 2.04 4.41 -9.92
CA CYS A 117 0.84 5.23 -9.80
C CYS A 117 -0.30 4.71 -10.68
N SER A 118 -1.51 5.01 -10.27
CA SER A 118 -2.73 4.67 -10.96
C SER A 118 -3.69 5.84 -10.97
N THR A 119 -4.38 6.04 -12.10
CA THR A 119 -5.42 7.06 -12.25
C THR A 119 -6.41 6.68 -13.34
N PHE A 120 -7.66 7.12 -13.16
CA PHE A 120 -8.68 6.98 -14.19
C PHE A 120 -8.50 7.95 -15.36
N ASN A 121 -8.12 9.20 -15.05
CA ASN A 121 -7.89 10.24 -16.04
C ASN A 121 -6.54 10.92 -15.78
N PHE A 122 -5.70 10.95 -16.81
CA PHE A 122 -4.38 11.56 -16.75
C PHE A 122 -4.24 12.64 -17.82
N GLN A 123 -3.93 13.84 -17.39
CA GLN A 123 -3.86 15.02 -18.27
C GLN A 123 -2.47 15.65 -18.26
N ARG A 124 -2.02 16.17 -19.41
CA ARG A 124 -0.75 16.92 -19.52
C ARG A 124 -0.69 18.16 -18.63
N SER A 125 -1.84 18.72 -18.32
CA SER A 125 -1.98 19.87 -17.42
C SER A 125 -1.82 19.55 -15.93
N SER A 126 -1.74 18.28 -15.56
CA SER A 126 -1.44 17.86 -14.18
C SER A 126 0.02 18.18 -13.84
N ALA A 127 0.26 18.74 -12.65
CA ALA A 127 1.61 18.93 -12.13
C ALA A 127 2.38 17.61 -12.04
N LEU A 128 1.69 16.49 -11.80
CA LEU A 128 2.28 15.16 -11.73
C LEU A 128 2.81 14.68 -13.08
N TRP A 129 2.27 15.16 -14.21
CA TRP A 129 2.77 14.83 -15.55
C TRP A 129 4.25 15.20 -15.73
N THR A 130 4.58 16.46 -15.48
CA THR A 130 5.96 16.96 -15.60
C THR A 130 6.88 16.23 -14.62
N THR A 131 6.43 16.07 -13.36
CA THR A 131 7.21 15.40 -12.33
C THR A 131 7.51 13.94 -12.66
N LEU A 132 6.52 13.17 -13.15
CA LEU A 132 6.73 11.78 -13.55
C LEU A 132 7.70 11.67 -14.74
N ARG A 133 7.61 12.57 -15.71
CA ARG A 133 8.54 12.61 -16.85
C ARG A 133 9.98 12.87 -16.40
N GLU A 134 10.19 13.82 -15.49
CA GLU A 134 11.50 14.13 -14.92
C GLU A 134 12.07 12.96 -14.12
N VAL A 135 11.24 12.33 -13.27
CA VAL A 135 11.66 11.20 -12.46
C VAL A 135 11.91 9.95 -13.31
N ALA A 136 11.08 9.71 -14.33
CA ALA A 136 11.27 8.59 -15.24
C ALA A 136 12.59 8.70 -16.05
N SER A 137 13.10 9.91 -16.27
CA SER A 137 14.39 10.09 -16.95
C SER A 137 15.61 9.72 -16.11
N ARG A 138 15.43 9.45 -14.81
CA ARG A 138 16.50 9.00 -13.92
C ARG A 138 16.68 7.48 -14.05
N PRO A 139 17.88 7.00 -14.43
CA PRO A 139 18.10 5.58 -14.70
C PRO A 139 17.92 4.67 -13.47
N GLU A 140 18.09 5.23 -12.27
CA GLU A 140 17.93 4.53 -11.00
C GLU A 140 16.48 4.38 -10.55
N VAL A 141 15.50 5.10 -11.15
CA VAL A 141 14.11 5.09 -10.71
C VAL A 141 13.22 4.36 -11.70
N THR A 142 12.53 3.35 -11.23
CA THR A 142 11.52 2.64 -12.03
C THR A 142 10.16 3.33 -11.91
N VAL A 143 9.59 3.80 -13.02
CA VAL A 143 8.26 4.41 -13.03
C VAL A 143 7.25 3.51 -13.76
N ARG A 144 6.11 3.21 -13.09
CA ARG A 144 4.96 2.47 -13.64
C ARG A 144 3.69 3.30 -13.51
N VAL A 145 2.95 3.42 -14.60
CA VAL A 145 1.71 4.20 -14.66
C VAL A 145 0.59 3.32 -15.18
N TYR A 146 -0.49 3.17 -14.39
CA TYR A 146 -1.68 2.41 -14.77
C TYR A 146 -2.82 3.35 -15.10
N VAL A 147 -3.39 3.20 -16.29
CA VAL A 147 -4.45 4.07 -16.82
C VAL A 147 -5.65 3.27 -17.33
N ASP A 148 -6.80 3.93 -17.38
CA ASP A 148 -8.02 3.37 -17.98
C ASP A 148 -8.00 3.58 -19.50
N SER A 149 -8.07 2.50 -20.27
CA SER A 149 -8.06 2.57 -21.74
C SER A 149 -9.30 3.25 -22.30
N ASP A 150 -10.49 2.93 -21.77
CA ASP A 150 -11.73 3.52 -22.27
C ASP A 150 -11.78 5.04 -22.00
N ALA A 151 -11.28 5.47 -20.85
CA ALA A 151 -11.24 6.90 -20.53
C ALA A 151 -10.25 7.65 -21.44
N ALA A 152 -9.12 7.04 -21.79
CA ALA A 152 -8.08 7.71 -22.57
C ALA A 152 -8.24 7.54 -24.10
N ASP A 153 -8.71 6.38 -24.58
CA ASP A 153 -8.62 6.03 -26.00
C ASP A 153 -9.96 6.00 -26.74
N ARG A 154 -11.09 5.81 -26.04
CA ARG A 154 -12.37 5.55 -26.72
C ARG A 154 -12.96 6.77 -27.44
N ASN A 155 -12.86 7.94 -26.83
CA ASN A 155 -13.31 9.21 -27.41
C ASN A 155 -12.56 10.38 -26.76
N PRO A 156 -11.26 10.48 -26.96
CA PRO A 156 -10.45 11.47 -26.28
C PRO A 156 -10.82 12.88 -26.75
N ALA A 157 -11.02 13.78 -25.78
CA ALA A 157 -11.11 15.19 -26.11
C ALA A 157 -9.76 15.69 -26.69
N PRO A 158 -9.73 16.74 -27.51
CA PRO A 158 -8.49 17.22 -28.16
C PRO A 158 -7.33 17.51 -27.21
N TRP A 159 -7.64 17.85 -25.97
CA TRP A 159 -6.67 18.15 -24.92
C TRP A 159 -6.27 16.91 -24.09
N GLN A 160 -6.98 15.78 -24.24
CA GLN A 160 -6.76 14.57 -23.46
C GLN A 160 -5.78 13.65 -24.20
N PRO A 161 -4.66 13.24 -23.58
CA PRO A 161 -3.73 12.32 -24.22
C PRO A 161 -4.32 10.90 -24.28
N THR A 162 -4.07 10.22 -25.39
CA THR A 162 -4.30 8.78 -25.51
C THR A 162 -3.27 7.99 -24.73
N THR A 163 -3.53 6.71 -24.46
CA THR A 163 -2.56 5.85 -23.74
C THR A 163 -1.22 5.76 -24.47
N ASN A 164 -1.23 5.73 -25.83
CA ASN A 164 0.01 5.75 -26.63
C ASN A 164 0.79 7.05 -26.46
N GLN A 165 0.10 8.19 -26.44
CA GLN A 165 0.74 9.49 -26.18
C GLN A 165 1.31 9.57 -24.76
N ILE A 166 0.59 9.03 -23.76
CA ILE A 166 1.10 8.92 -22.38
C ILE A 166 2.40 8.12 -22.37
N ALA A 167 2.43 6.95 -23.02
CA ALA A 167 3.61 6.09 -23.06
C ALA A 167 4.80 6.75 -23.76
N THR A 168 4.56 7.40 -24.89
CA THR A 168 5.62 8.10 -25.64
C THR A 168 6.19 9.30 -24.87
N GLU A 169 5.32 10.13 -24.28
CA GLU A 169 5.74 11.37 -23.62
C GLU A 169 6.34 11.15 -22.22
N LEU A 170 5.99 10.05 -21.55
CA LEU A 170 6.59 9.67 -20.26
C LEU A 170 7.74 8.67 -20.38
N ALA A 171 8.14 8.27 -21.61
CA ALA A 171 9.26 7.36 -21.77
C ALA A 171 10.49 7.86 -20.99
N PRO A 172 11.23 6.96 -20.29
CA PRO A 172 11.15 5.49 -20.29
C PRO A 172 10.18 4.87 -19.28
N ALA A 173 9.22 5.61 -18.69
CA ALA A 173 8.20 5.05 -17.81
C ALA A 173 7.44 3.89 -18.50
N MET A 174 7.07 2.88 -17.71
CA MET A 174 6.24 1.78 -18.18
C MET A 174 4.77 2.14 -18.01
N VAL A 175 4.05 2.32 -19.11
CA VAL A 175 2.62 2.61 -19.07
C VAL A 175 1.82 1.34 -19.33
N TRP A 176 0.82 1.09 -18.50
CA TRP A 176 -0.08 -0.03 -18.54
C TRP A 176 -1.52 0.46 -18.71
N ARG A 177 -2.27 -0.10 -19.65
CA ARG A 177 -3.68 0.23 -19.87
C ARG A 177 -4.56 -0.98 -19.64
N THR A 178 -5.81 -0.78 -19.21
CA THR A 178 -6.79 -1.85 -19.06
C THR A 178 -7.09 -2.53 -20.40
N THR A 179 -7.29 -3.86 -20.36
CA THR A 179 -7.71 -4.67 -21.52
C THR A 179 -9.06 -5.33 -21.27
N PRO A 180 -9.81 -5.69 -22.34
CA PRO A 180 -10.96 -6.54 -22.18
C PRO A 180 -10.58 -7.89 -21.58
N THR A 181 -11.39 -8.40 -20.67
CA THR A 181 -11.25 -9.76 -20.15
C THR A 181 -11.62 -10.80 -21.23
N PRO A 182 -11.23 -12.07 -21.10
CA PRO A 182 -11.63 -13.13 -22.00
C PRO A 182 -13.14 -13.25 -22.21
N ASN A 183 -13.93 -12.86 -21.22
CA ASN A 183 -15.40 -12.84 -21.28
C ASN A 183 -15.96 -11.60 -21.98
N GLY A 184 -15.12 -10.72 -22.53
CA GLY A 184 -15.53 -9.50 -23.21
C GLY A 184 -15.88 -8.33 -22.28
N ASN A 185 -15.81 -8.50 -20.97
CA ASN A 185 -15.98 -7.39 -20.00
C ASN A 185 -14.82 -6.41 -20.13
N ARG A 186 -15.11 -5.12 -20.01
CA ARG A 186 -14.11 -4.05 -20.00
C ARG A 186 -13.95 -3.52 -18.58
N PRO A 187 -12.94 -3.98 -17.84
CA PRO A 187 -12.68 -3.46 -16.50
C PRO A 187 -12.31 -1.99 -16.59
N ARG A 188 -12.73 -1.22 -15.59
CA ARG A 188 -12.40 0.20 -15.49
C ARG A 188 -11.32 0.37 -14.42
N ASN A 189 -10.25 1.06 -14.75
CA ASN A 189 -9.25 1.43 -13.76
C ASN A 189 -9.68 2.74 -13.06
N HIS A 190 -10.36 2.62 -11.93
CA HIS A 190 -10.79 3.78 -11.15
C HIS A 190 -9.98 4.00 -9.87
N ALA A 191 -8.92 3.19 -9.66
CA ALA A 191 -7.98 3.36 -8.57
C ALA A 191 -7.14 4.62 -8.78
N LYS A 192 -6.95 5.40 -7.73
CA LYS A 192 -6.12 6.61 -7.73
C LYS A 192 -5.18 6.54 -6.55
N PHE A 193 -3.92 6.27 -6.84
CA PHE A 193 -2.88 6.20 -5.84
C PHE A 193 -1.50 6.49 -6.43
N VAL A 194 -0.56 6.79 -5.55
CA VAL A 194 0.87 6.85 -5.84
C VAL A 194 1.61 6.11 -4.73
N ALA A 195 2.37 5.08 -5.09
CA ALA A 195 3.29 4.35 -4.22
C ALA A 195 4.72 4.77 -4.56
N ILE A 196 5.55 5.08 -3.57
CA ILE A 196 6.89 5.63 -3.75
C ILE A 196 7.87 4.86 -2.89
N ASP A 197 8.96 4.39 -3.53
CA ASP A 197 10.13 3.76 -2.89
C ASP A 197 9.76 2.61 -1.94
N HIS A 198 8.63 1.94 -2.18
CA HIS A 198 8.11 0.88 -1.31
C HIS A 198 7.83 1.31 0.14
N GLN A 199 7.79 2.63 0.41
CA GLN A 199 7.68 3.22 1.75
C GLN A 199 6.37 3.97 1.97
N PHE A 200 5.93 4.71 0.96
CA PHE A 200 4.79 5.61 1.06
C PHE A 200 3.70 5.21 0.08
N LEU A 201 2.47 5.23 0.55
CA LEU A 201 1.29 5.09 -0.27
C LEU A 201 0.40 6.31 -0.10
N LEU A 202 0.12 7.00 -1.18
CA LEU A 202 -0.91 8.02 -1.22
C LEU A 202 -2.13 7.46 -1.96
N VAL A 203 -3.25 7.36 -1.28
CA VAL A 203 -4.56 7.04 -1.87
C VAL A 203 -5.38 8.31 -1.95
N THR A 204 -6.03 8.58 -3.08
CA THR A 204 -6.74 9.84 -3.27
C THR A 204 -8.02 9.69 -4.08
N SER A 205 -8.97 10.62 -3.90
CA SER A 205 -10.12 10.78 -4.80
C SER A 205 -9.74 11.50 -6.10
N ALA A 206 -8.64 12.27 -6.11
CA ALA A 206 -8.20 13.11 -7.21
C ALA A 206 -7.74 12.30 -8.42
N ASN A 207 -8.21 12.64 -9.61
CA ASN A 207 -7.55 12.27 -10.85
C ASN A 207 -6.28 13.11 -11.06
N PHE A 208 -5.37 12.64 -11.89
CA PHE A 208 -4.17 13.41 -12.27
C PHE A 208 -4.55 14.42 -13.37
N SER A 209 -5.20 15.50 -12.95
CA SER A 209 -5.73 16.53 -13.84
C SER A 209 -5.72 17.91 -13.17
N ALA A 210 -5.57 18.98 -13.94
CA ALA A 210 -5.61 20.34 -13.42
C ALA A 210 -6.91 20.65 -12.68
N SER A 211 -8.05 20.11 -13.13
CA SER A 211 -9.33 20.30 -12.46
C SER A 211 -9.33 19.73 -11.04
N ALA A 212 -8.81 18.49 -10.86
CA ALA A 212 -8.72 17.88 -9.55
C ALA A 212 -7.70 18.61 -8.65
N GLU A 213 -6.65 19.17 -9.24
CA GLU A 213 -5.58 19.86 -8.50
C GLU A 213 -5.94 21.30 -8.10
N GLN A 214 -6.86 21.97 -8.81
CA GLN A 214 -7.10 23.41 -8.66
C GLN A 214 -8.56 23.78 -8.34
N HIS A 215 -9.52 22.97 -8.75
CA HIS A 215 -10.94 23.35 -8.72
C HIS A 215 -11.82 22.44 -7.86
N ASN A 216 -11.40 21.19 -7.64
CA ASN A 216 -12.17 20.24 -6.85
C ASN A 216 -11.81 20.30 -5.36
N ILE A 217 -12.73 19.82 -4.53
CA ILE A 217 -12.42 19.41 -3.17
C ILE A 217 -12.06 17.93 -3.25
N GLU A 218 -10.80 17.59 -2.98
CA GLU A 218 -10.31 16.23 -3.03
C GLU A 218 -9.64 15.85 -1.70
N LEU A 219 -9.83 14.61 -1.29
CA LEU A 219 -9.19 14.03 -0.11
C LEU A 219 -8.22 12.94 -0.52
N GLY A 220 -7.02 13.01 0.01
CA GLY A 220 -6.04 11.94 -0.02
C GLY A 220 -5.64 11.51 1.38
N LEU A 221 -5.15 10.30 1.48
CA LEU A 221 -4.50 9.76 2.68
C LEU A 221 -3.07 9.39 2.31
N ARG A 222 -2.11 10.09 2.90
CA ARG A 222 -0.73 9.65 2.90
C ARG A 222 -0.56 8.62 4.00
N ILE A 223 -0.05 7.46 3.65
CA ILE A 223 0.16 6.32 4.53
C ILE A 223 1.64 5.96 4.48
N ASP A 224 2.33 6.18 5.59
CA ASP A 224 3.72 5.79 5.76
C ASP A 224 3.75 4.36 6.34
N ASP A 225 3.64 3.36 5.47
CA ASP A 225 3.61 1.93 5.78
C ASP A 225 4.24 1.12 4.65
N PRO A 226 5.50 0.67 4.80
CA PRO A 226 6.19 -0.12 3.79
C PRO A 226 5.52 -1.47 3.48
N ILE A 227 4.86 -2.09 4.47
CA ILE A 227 4.20 -3.39 4.28
C ILE A 227 2.98 -3.22 3.38
N LEU A 228 2.11 -2.27 3.70
CA LEU A 228 0.93 -1.96 2.90
C LEU A 228 1.33 -1.47 1.50
N THR A 229 2.33 -0.60 1.40
CA THR A 229 2.81 -0.07 0.12
C THR A 229 3.26 -1.20 -0.80
N ARG A 230 4.14 -2.10 -0.33
CA ARG A 230 4.58 -3.28 -1.09
C ARG A 230 3.43 -4.23 -1.44
N HIS A 231 2.45 -4.36 -0.56
CA HIS A 231 1.27 -5.19 -0.84
C HIS A 231 0.46 -4.63 -2.01
N VAL A 232 0.17 -3.33 -2.02
CA VAL A 232 -0.53 -2.65 -3.13
C VAL A 232 0.25 -2.77 -4.45
N GLU A 233 1.55 -2.53 -4.41
CA GLU A 233 2.42 -2.68 -5.58
C GLU A 233 2.43 -4.11 -6.11
N HIS A 234 2.51 -5.11 -5.22
CA HIS A 234 2.46 -6.51 -5.60
C HIS A 234 1.12 -6.87 -6.25
N GLN A 235 0.01 -6.42 -5.68
CA GLN A 235 -1.32 -6.65 -6.24
C GLN A 235 -1.45 -6.04 -7.63
N MET A 236 -0.98 -4.82 -7.85
CA MET A 236 -1.02 -4.19 -9.18
C MET A 236 -0.22 -5.00 -10.21
N ARG A 237 0.98 -5.48 -9.85
CA ARG A 237 1.79 -6.33 -10.73
C ARG A 237 1.12 -7.69 -11.01
N ALA A 238 0.46 -8.28 -10.02
CA ALA A 238 -0.28 -9.53 -10.19
C ALA A 238 -1.49 -9.37 -11.13
N LEU A 239 -2.06 -8.17 -11.22
CA LEU A 239 -3.17 -7.85 -12.13
C LEU A 239 -2.68 -7.58 -13.57
N GLU A 240 -1.40 -7.29 -13.81
CA GLU A 240 -0.88 -6.99 -15.14
C GLU A 240 -1.25 -8.06 -16.16
N PRO A 241 -0.94 -9.36 -15.98
CA PRO A 241 -1.24 -10.39 -16.97
C PRO A 241 -2.74 -10.69 -17.11
N LEU A 242 -3.59 -10.20 -16.23
CA LEU A 242 -5.01 -10.50 -16.17
C LEU A 242 -5.88 -9.39 -16.75
N LEU A 243 -5.52 -8.13 -16.46
CA LEU A 243 -6.37 -6.97 -16.72
C LEU A 243 -5.69 -5.83 -17.46
N TYR A 244 -4.38 -5.92 -17.68
CA TYR A 244 -3.62 -4.83 -18.29
C TYR A 244 -2.72 -5.33 -19.42
N GLU A 245 -2.40 -4.44 -20.33
CA GLU A 245 -1.33 -4.63 -21.33
C GLU A 245 -0.37 -3.46 -21.27
N ARG A 246 0.91 -3.75 -21.53
CA ARG A 246 1.94 -2.71 -21.62
C ARG A 246 1.77 -1.94 -22.92
N VAL A 247 1.71 -0.62 -22.82
CA VAL A 247 1.68 0.27 -23.98
C VAL A 247 3.13 0.49 -24.45
N PRO A 248 3.48 0.18 -25.73
CA PRO A 248 4.82 0.46 -26.23
C PRO A 248 5.04 1.97 -26.30
N ALA A 249 6.23 2.42 -25.88
CA ALA A 249 6.70 3.76 -26.22
C ALA A 249 7.04 3.74 -27.72
N GLY A 250 6.34 4.55 -28.52
CA GLY A 250 6.54 4.64 -29.97
C GLY A 250 7.92 5.15 -30.34
#